data_8054245b2c34bada16c63f37df7f4ac1
#
_entry.id   8054245b2c34bada16c63f37df7f4ac1
#
_cell.length_a   1.000
_cell.length_b   1.000
_cell.length_c   1.000
_cell.angle_alpha   90.00
_cell.angle_beta   90.00
_cell.angle_gamma   90.00
#
_symmetry.space_group_name_H-M   'P 1'
#
loop_
_entity.id
_entity.type
_entity.pdbx_description
1 polymer ?
#
loop_
_entity_poly.entity_id
_entity_poly.type
_entity_poly.pdbx_seq_one_letter_code
_entity_poly.pdbx_strand_id
1 'polypeptide(L)'
;MIVDITAVSRDLAVRSIAQLEGELFGRGAWNANMVREELDAPARTYLLDVLGEAEQAVVRGYAGFWYDGEDAELMTIGVGKAYQRQGIAAALLQVRVDEAKRQGASRMLLEVRVDNDPALALYQRFGFERMGLRKRYYQPEGIDAYTMSLDLKPRVVGFAAPQTASADIEDITSKQTEKNGEAR
;
A
#
# COMPACT_ATOMS: atom_id res chain seq x y z
N MET A 1 12.90 -16.32 6.03
CA MET A 1 13.56 -15.21 5.28
C MET A 1 12.61 -14.75 4.18
N ILE A 2 12.43 -13.43 4.02
CA ILE A 2 11.62 -12.88 2.92
C ILE A 2 12.49 -12.73 1.69
N VAL A 3 12.01 -13.26 0.55
CA VAL A 3 12.71 -13.24 -0.74
C VAL A 3 11.76 -12.82 -1.86
N ASP A 4 12.32 -12.28 -2.94
CA ASP A 4 11.57 -12.09 -4.19
C ASP A 4 11.16 -13.44 -4.76
N ILE A 5 10.01 -13.49 -5.44
CA ILE A 5 9.48 -14.76 -5.99
C ILE A 5 10.44 -15.40 -7.01
N THR A 6 11.29 -14.59 -7.64
CA THR A 6 12.30 -15.07 -8.60
C THR A 6 13.49 -15.78 -7.93
N ALA A 7 13.62 -15.72 -6.61
CA ALA A 7 14.66 -16.42 -5.86
C ALA A 7 14.40 -17.92 -5.69
N VAL A 8 13.23 -18.40 -6.08
CA VAL A 8 12.86 -19.83 -6.09
C VAL A 8 12.41 -20.23 -7.50
N SER A 9 12.34 -21.55 -7.77
CA SER A 9 11.80 -21.99 -9.05
C SER A 9 10.32 -21.61 -9.19
N ARG A 10 9.92 -21.28 -10.43
CA ARG A 10 8.53 -20.92 -10.75
C ARG A 10 7.54 -21.99 -10.28
N ASP A 11 7.89 -23.25 -10.45
CA ASP A 11 7.04 -24.38 -10.06
C ASP A 11 6.89 -24.47 -8.53
N LEU A 12 7.95 -24.23 -7.78
CA LEU A 12 7.87 -24.20 -6.33
C LEU A 12 6.97 -23.04 -5.86
N ALA A 13 7.15 -21.86 -6.42
CA ALA A 13 6.32 -20.69 -6.11
C ALA A 13 4.84 -20.96 -6.37
N VAL A 14 4.49 -21.42 -7.56
CA VAL A 14 3.10 -21.72 -7.96
C VAL A 14 2.45 -22.76 -7.07
N ARG A 15 3.13 -23.91 -6.86
CA ARG A 15 2.60 -24.99 -6.01
C ARG A 15 2.39 -24.53 -4.57
N SER A 16 3.37 -23.81 -4.01
CA SER A 16 3.30 -23.35 -2.63
C SER A 16 2.21 -22.33 -2.41
N ILE A 17 2.09 -21.32 -3.30
CA ILE A 17 1.01 -20.34 -3.21
C ILE A 17 -0.35 -21.01 -3.35
N ALA A 18 -0.55 -21.87 -4.35
CA ALA A 18 -1.82 -22.56 -4.55
C ALA A 18 -2.20 -23.47 -3.36
N GLN A 19 -1.21 -24.11 -2.72
CA GLN A 19 -1.43 -24.90 -1.52
C GLN A 19 -1.87 -24.00 -0.35
N LEU A 20 -1.19 -22.88 -0.12
CA LEU A 20 -1.54 -21.91 0.93
C LEU A 20 -2.90 -21.27 0.67
N GLU A 21 -3.21 -20.92 -0.57
CA GLU A 21 -4.54 -20.43 -0.96
C GLU A 21 -5.63 -21.44 -0.58
N GLY A 22 -5.47 -22.71 -0.97
CA GLY A 22 -6.43 -23.77 -0.63
C GLY A 22 -6.60 -23.96 0.89
N GLU A 23 -5.51 -23.87 1.67
CA GLU A 23 -5.52 -23.96 3.13
C GLU A 23 -6.27 -22.78 3.78
N LEU A 24 -6.11 -21.56 3.23
CA LEU A 24 -6.55 -20.32 3.87
C LEU A 24 -7.93 -19.86 3.40
N PHE A 25 -8.25 -20.02 2.11
CA PHE A 25 -9.42 -19.42 1.49
C PHE A 25 -10.44 -20.43 0.96
N GLY A 26 -10.15 -21.72 1.03
CA GLY A 26 -11.11 -22.78 0.73
C GLY A 26 -11.68 -22.68 -0.69
N ARG A 27 -13.01 -22.53 -0.83
CA ARG A 27 -13.69 -22.47 -2.15
C ARG A 27 -13.35 -21.22 -2.97
N GLY A 28 -12.95 -20.15 -2.33
CA GLY A 28 -12.53 -18.90 -3.00
C GLY A 28 -11.05 -18.87 -3.35
N ALA A 29 -10.30 -19.93 -3.08
CA ALA A 29 -8.86 -20.01 -3.28
C ALA A 29 -8.47 -20.02 -4.76
N TRP A 30 -7.35 -19.39 -5.05
CA TRP A 30 -6.72 -19.53 -6.37
C TRP A 30 -6.11 -20.91 -6.54
N ASN A 31 -6.47 -21.56 -7.65
CA ASN A 31 -5.81 -22.80 -8.05
C ASN A 31 -4.46 -22.49 -8.76
N ALA A 32 -3.68 -23.53 -9.05
CA ALA A 32 -2.36 -23.38 -9.65
C ALA A 32 -2.36 -22.63 -11.00
N ASN A 33 -3.43 -22.75 -11.81
CA ASN A 33 -3.51 -22.02 -13.08
C ASN A 33 -3.77 -20.53 -12.82
N MET A 34 -4.70 -20.20 -11.92
CA MET A 34 -4.97 -18.81 -11.53
C MET A 34 -3.73 -18.16 -10.92
N VAL A 35 -2.97 -18.88 -10.10
CA VAL A 35 -1.69 -18.38 -9.56
C VAL A 35 -0.69 -18.11 -10.70
N ARG A 36 -0.58 -18.98 -11.71
CA ARG A 36 0.30 -18.74 -12.85
C ARG A 36 -0.13 -17.48 -13.60
N GLU A 37 -1.41 -17.36 -13.94
CA GLU A 37 -1.96 -16.19 -14.64
C GLU A 37 -1.70 -14.90 -13.87
N GLU A 38 -1.94 -14.91 -12.57
CA GLU A 38 -1.68 -13.76 -11.70
C GLU A 38 -0.18 -13.38 -11.68
N LEU A 39 0.70 -14.36 -11.54
CA LEU A 39 2.14 -14.11 -11.53
C LEU A 39 2.72 -13.72 -12.89
N ASP A 40 2.02 -14.00 -14.01
CA ASP A 40 2.40 -13.61 -15.36
C ASP A 40 1.78 -12.26 -15.78
N ALA A 41 0.83 -11.75 -15.01
CA ALA A 41 0.20 -10.48 -15.29
C ALA A 41 1.19 -9.31 -15.12
N PRO A 42 1.07 -8.25 -15.95
CA PRO A 42 2.00 -7.12 -15.90
C PRO A 42 1.87 -6.35 -14.58
N ALA A 43 2.96 -5.70 -14.18
CA ALA A 43 3.04 -4.85 -12.99
C ALA A 43 2.70 -5.56 -11.67
N ARG A 44 2.86 -6.89 -11.62
CA ARG A 44 2.73 -7.71 -10.41
C ARG A 44 4.09 -7.90 -9.75
N THR A 45 4.12 -7.79 -8.43
CA THR A 45 5.30 -8.09 -7.63
C THR A 45 4.92 -8.97 -6.46
N TYR A 46 5.64 -10.08 -6.31
CA TYR A 46 5.37 -11.08 -5.27
C TYR A 46 6.59 -11.36 -4.42
N LEU A 47 6.36 -11.55 -3.12
CA LEU A 47 7.34 -12.01 -2.14
C LEU A 47 6.89 -13.31 -1.52
N LEU A 48 7.88 -14.09 -1.13
CA LEU A 48 7.69 -15.31 -0.34
C LEU A 48 8.44 -15.18 0.98
N ASP A 49 7.86 -15.66 2.06
CA ASP A 49 8.59 -15.98 3.27
C ASP A 49 8.96 -17.46 3.24
N VAL A 50 10.26 -17.76 3.21
CA VAL A 50 10.80 -19.09 3.03
C VAL A 50 11.63 -19.55 4.21
N LEU A 51 11.60 -20.85 4.48
CA LEU A 51 12.47 -21.58 5.41
C LEU A 51 13.24 -22.64 4.65
N GLY A 52 14.57 -22.68 4.82
CA GLY A 52 15.46 -23.56 4.04
C GLY A 52 15.93 -22.91 2.75
N GLU A 53 16.58 -23.67 1.90
CA GLU A 53 17.24 -23.20 0.68
C GLU A 53 16.82 -24.01 -0.55
N ALA A 54 16.86 -23.35 -1.71
CA ALA A 54 16.61 -23.93 -3.03
C ALA A 54 15.28 -24.71 -3.13
N GLU A 55 15.30 -25.83 -3.83
CA GLU A 55 14.11 -26.67 -4.09
C GLU A 55 13.50 -27.33 -2.86
N GLN A 56 14.21 -27.33 -1.72
CA GLN A 56 13.74 -27.87 -0.45
C GLN A 56 13.16 -26.78 0.47
N ALA A 57 13.13 -25.53 0.00
CA ALA A 57 12.57 -24.43 0.74
C ALA A 57 11.08 -24.64 1.02
N VAL A 58 10.68 -24.40 2.26
CA VAL A 58 9.27 -24.38 2.66
C VAL A 58 8.78 -22.94 2.60
N VAL A 59 7.78 -22.68 1.77
CA VAL A 59 7.11 -21.36 1.70
C VAL A 59 6.10 -21.29 2.83
N ARG A 60 6.32 -20.39 3.79
CA ARG A 60 5.48 -20.19 4.97
C ARG A 60 4.41 -19.13 4.78
N GLY A 61 4.64 -18.22 3.84
CA GLY A 61 3.72 -17.13 3.52
C GLY A 61 4.13 -16.42 2.23
N TYR A 62 3.23 -15.62 1.72
CA TYR A 62 3.42 -14.86 0.49
C TYR A 62 2.62 -13.55 0.54
N ALA A 63 3.02 -12.58 -0.27
CA ALA A 63 2.28 -11.35 -0.49
C ALA A 63 2.58 -10.78 -1.87
N GLY A 64 1.54 -10.28 -2.53
CA GLY A 64 1.66 -9.65 -3.83
C GLY A 64 0.86 -8.38 -3.93
N PHE A 65 1.35 -7.42 -4.71
CA PHE A 65 0.60 -6.23 -5.09
C PHE A 65 0.75 -5.91 -6.56
N TRP A 66 -0.22 -5.18 -7.08
CA TRP A 66 -0.22 -4.56 -8.39
C TRP A 66 0.00 -3.05 -8.25
N TYR A 67 0.72 -2.45 -9.20
CA TYR A 67 0.93 -1.00 -9.26
C TYR A 67 0.51 -0.48 -10.64
N ASP A 68 -0.43 0.47 -10.67
CA ASP A 68 -0.99 1.01 -11.91
C ASP A 68 -0.27 2.27 -12.42
N GLY A 69 0.75 2.74 -11.69
CA GLY A 69 1.47 3.98 -11.95
C GLY A 69 1.09 5.11 -11.00
N GLU A 70 -0.01 4.98 -10.25
CA GLU A 70 -0.45 5.94 -9.24
C GLU A 70 -0.74 5.26 -7.89
N ASP A 71 -1.58 4.22 -7.90
CA ASP A 71 -1.97 3.48 -6.70
C ASP A 71 -1.39 2.05 -6.73
N ALA A 72 -1.09 1.53 -5.56
CA ALA A 72 -0.78 0.11 -5.36
C ALA A 72 -2.01 -0.60 -4.81
N GLU A 73 -2.27 -1.83 -5.27
CA GLU A 73 -3.33 -2.68 -4.74
C GLU A 73 -2.73 -3.98 -4.19
N LEU A 74 -2.90 -4.22 -2.89
CA LEU A 74 -2.51 -5.48 -2.27
C LEU A 74 -3.47 -6.56 -2.75
N MET A 75 -3.00 -7.41 -3.67
CA MET A 75 -3.81 -8.45 -4.32
C MET A 75 -4.12 -9.60 -3.37
N THR A 76 -3.12 -10.02 -2.61
CA THR A 76 -3.24 -11.13 -1.67
C THR A 76 -2.11 -11.10 -0.66
N ILE A 77 -2.37 -11.63 0.54
CA ILE A 77 -1.38 -11.93 1.57
C ILE A 77 -1.85 -13.15 2.34
N GLY A 78 -0.99 -14.13 2.47
CA GLY A 78 -1.31 -15.37 3.16
C GLY A 78 -0.13 -15.90 3.97
N VAL A 79 -0.43 -16.49 5.13
CA VAL A 79 0.54 -17.20 5.98
C VAL A 79 -0.07 -18.53 6.40
N GLY A 80 0.60 -19.63 6.09
CA GLY A 80 0.16 -20.98 6.42
C GLY A 80 -0.19 -21.11 7.89
N LYS A 81 -1.25 -21.86 8.22
CA LYS A 81 -1.82 -21.97 9.58
C LYS A 81 -0.76 -22.32 10.63
N ALA A 82 0.17 -23.22 10.28
CA ALA A 82 1.26 -23.64 11.16
C ALA A 82 2.27 -22.52 11.48
N TYR A 83 2.28 -21.44 10.69
CA TYR A 83 3.25 -20.34 10.79
C TYR A 83 2.62 -19.00 11.17
N GLN A 84 1.32 -19.00 11.46
CA GLN A 84 0.61 -17.80 11.90
C GLN A 84 1.08 -17.34 13.28
N ARG A 85 0.78 -16.07 13.64
CA ARG A 85 1.13 -15.44 14.93
C ARG A 85 2.64 -15.31 15.21
N GLN A 86 3.48 -15.47 14.18
CA GLN A 86 4.93 -15.34 14.25
C GLN A 86 5.43 -14.02 13.62
N GLY A 87 4.52 -13.09 13.30
CA GLY A 87 4.88 -11.80 12.70
C GLY A 87 5.11 -11.82 11.18
N ILE A 88 4.99 -12.98 10.52
CA ILE A 88 5.31 -13.14 9.08
C ILE A 88 4.44 -12.23 8.21
N ALA A 89 3.12 -12.19 8.44
CA ALA A 89 2.23 -11.32 7.68
C ALA A 89 2.60 -9.84 7.83
N ALA A 90 2.96 -9.40 9.05
CA ALA A 90 3.40 -8.03 9.28
C ALA A 90 4.70 -7.71 8.54
N ALA A 91 5.66 -8.63 8.55
CA ALA A 91 6.93 -8.47 7.85
C ALA A 91 6.74 -8.43 6.32
N LEU A 92 5.90 -9.32 5.76
CA LEU A 92 5.55 -9.31 4.33
C LEU A 92 4.85 -8.01 3.93
N LEU A 93 3.86 -7.56 4.71
CA LEU A 93 3.12 -6.32 4.45
C LEU A 93 4.05 -5.10 4.52
N GLN A 94 4.97 -5.04 5.50
CA GLN A 94 5.93 -3.95 5.61
C GLN A 94 6.78 -3.82 4.34
N VAL A 95 7.34 -4.93 3.86
CA VAL A 95 8.15 -4.92 2.63
C VAL A 95 7.31 -4.50 1.42
N ARG A 96 6.04 -4.89 1.34
CA ARG A 96 5.14 -4.46 0.24
C ARG A 96 4.84 -2.97 0.30
N VAL A 97 4.55 -2.45 1.49
CA VAL A 97 4.32 -1.01 1.71
C VAL A 97 5.56 -0.18 1.33
N ASP A 98 6.75 -0.63 1.76
CA ASP A 98 8.00 0.07 1.45
C ASP A 98 8.32 0.03 -0.05
N GLU A 99 8.06 -1.09 -0.71
CA GLU A 99 8.24 -1.24 -2.15
C GLU A 99 7.26 -0.37 -2.94
N ALA A 100 5.99 -0.31 -2.56
CA ALA A 100 4.99 0.56 -3.17
C ALA A 100 5.40 2.04 -3.05
N LYS A 101 5.89 2.46 -1.88
CA LYS A 101 6.46 3.81 -1.68
C LYS A 101 7.65 4.06 -2.60
N ARG A 102 8.56 3.10 -2.73
CA ARG A 102 9.75 3.20 -3.58
C ARG A 102 9.38 3.34 -5.07
N GLN A 103 8.31 2.68 -5.51
CA GLN A 103 7.78 2.81 -6.86
C GLN A 103 7.01 4.12 -7.09
N GLY A 104 6.73 4.89 -6.04
CA GLY A 104 6.07 6.19 -6.12
C GLY A 104 4.56 6.16 -5.94
N ALA A 105 4.00 5.03 -5.48
CA ALA A 105 2.58 4.92 -5.23
C ALA A 105 2.07 6.00 -4.26
N SER A 106 0.91 6.56 -4.58
CA SER A 106 0.26 7.57 -3.74
C SER A 106 -0.38 6.94 -2.51
N ARG A 107 -0.95 5.76 -2.68
CA ARG A 107 -1.60 4.99 -1.63
C ARG A 107 -1.57 3.49 -1.95
N MET A 108 -1.81 2.69 -0.93
CA MET A 108 -2.04 1.25 -1.10
C MET A 108 -3.49 0.92 -0.77
N LEU A 109 -4.15 0.21 -1.65
CA LEU A 109 -5.54 -0.24 -1.55
C LEU A 109 -5.60 -1.73 -1.25
N LEU A 110 -6.69 -2.19 -0.64
CA LEU A 110 -6.99 -3.61 -0.48
C LEU A 110 -8.49 -3.86 -0.27
N GLU A 111 -8.92 -5.09 -0.53
CA GLU A 111 -10.17 -5.65 -0.06
C GLU A 111 -9.91 -6.71 1.02
N VAL A 112 -10.77 -6.72 2.04
CA VAL A 112 -10.71 -7.70 3.11
C VAL A 112 -12.11 -8.12 3.55
N ARG A 113 -12.30 -9.42 3.80
CA ARG A 113 -13.58 -9.93 4.33
C ARG A 113 -13.92 -9.22 5.64
N VAL A 114 -15.20 -8.85 5.80
CA VAL A 114 -15.68 -8.16 7.01
C VAL A 114 -15.52 -9.00 8.29
N ASP A 115 -15.42 -10.32 8.15
CA ASP A 115 -15.28 -11.30 9.24
C ASP A 115 -13.83 -11.78 9.45
N ASN A 116 -12.84 -11.18 8.76
CA ASN A 116 -11.42 -11.53 8.95
C ASN A 116 -10.76 -10.61 9.99
N ASP A 117 -11.14 -10.78 11.25
CA ASP A 117 -10.62 -9.96 12.36
C ASP A 117 -9.10 -9.92 12.46
N PRO A 118 -8.34 -11.03 12.26
CA PRO A 118 -6.88 -10.98 12.29
C PRO A 118 -6.27 -10.10 11.21
N ALA A 119 -6.81 -10.13 9.99
CA ALA A 119 -6.36 -9.29 8.89
C ALA A 119 -6.74 -7.82 9.12
N LEU A 120 -7.96 -7.56 9.57
CA LEU A 120 -8.43 -6.21 9.92
C LEU A 120 -7.54 -5.57 10.98
N ALA A 121 -7.21 -6.30 12.05
CA ALA A 121 -6.30 -5.83 13.09
C ALA A 121 -4.88 -5.55 12.55
N LEU A 122 -4.38 -6.37 11.63
CA LEU A 122 -3.10 -6.15 10.96
C LEU A 122 -3.12 -4.85 10.16
N TYR A 123 -4.10 -4.68 9.28
CA TYR A 123 -4.20 -3.50 8.41
C TYR A 123 -4.39 -2.20 9.20
N GLN A 124 -5.25 -2.20 10.21
CA GLN A 124 -5.43 -1.04 11.11
C GLN A 124 -4.14 -0.64 11.82
N ARG A 125 -3.33 -1.61 12.27
CA ARG A 125 -2.03 -1.34 12.89
C ARG A 125 -1.03 -0.70 11.91
N PHE A 126 -1.15 -0.98 10.62
CA PHE A 126 -0.36 -0.34 9.56
C PHE A 126 -0.91 1.03 9.14
N GLY A 127 -2.06 1.43 9.67
CA GLY A 127 -2.69 2.71 9.36
C GLY A 127 -3.65 2.68 8.17
N PHE A 128 -4.06 1.49 7.72
CA PHE A 128 -5.13 1.40 6.72
C PHE A 128 -6.46 1.86 7.32
N GLU A 129 -7.16 2.70 6.58
CA GLU A 129 -8.48 3.21 6.93
C GLU A 129 -9.55 2.62 6.00
N ARG A 130 -10.76 2.41 6.53
CA ARG A 130 -11.89 1.93 5.72
C ARG A 130 -12.37 3.03 4.80
N MET A 131 -12.51 2.71 3.51
CA MET A 131 -13.08 3.60 2.49
C MET A 131 -14.55 3.27 2.18
N GLY A 132 -14.90 1.98 2.21
CA GLY A 132 -16.22 1.54 1.79
C GLY A 132 -16.51 0.08 2.09
N LEU A 133 -17.66 -0.37 1.59
CA LEU A 133 -18.16 -1.73 1.73
C LEU A 133 -18.62 -2.24 0.36
N ARG A 134 -18.07 -3.38 -0.08
CA ARG A 134 -18.56 -4.13 -1.24
C ARG A 134 -19.43 -5.28 -0.77
N LYS A 135 -20.72 -5.21 -1.04
CA LYS A 135 -21.65 -6.27 -0.64
C LYS A 135 -21.47 -7.53 -1.48
N ARG A 136 -21.51 -8.68 -0.82
CA ARG A 136 -21.43 -10.02 -1.43
C ARG A 136 -20.19 -10.18 -2.34
N TYR A 137 -19.08 -9.59 -1.98
CA TYR A 137 -17.87 -9.59 -2.80
C TYR A 137 -17.24 -10.98 -2.88
N TYR A 138 -17.12 -11.66 -1.75
CA TYR A 138 -16.51 -12.99 -1.69
C TYR A 138 -17.55 -14.08 -1.97
N GLN A 139 -17.38 -14.78 -3.10
CA GLN A 139 -18.26 -15.86 -3.53
C GLN A 139 -17.60 -17.22 -3.21
N PRO A 140 -18.38 -18.30 -3.01
CA PRO A 140 -19.84 -18.38 -3.10
C PRO A 140 -20.59 -18.01 -1.81
N GLU A 141 -19.88 -17.70 -0.69
CA GLU A 141 -20.50 -17.43 0.60
C GLU A 141 -21.30 -16.13 0.65
N GLY A 142 -21.08 -15.23 -0.29
CA GLY A 142 -21.73 -13.92 -0.36
C GLY A 142 -21.29 -12.99 0.78
N ILE A 143 -20.05 -13.14 1.25
CA ILE A 143 -19.51 -12.32 2.34
C ILE A 143 -19.09 -10.95 1.81
N ASP A 144 -19.41 -9.92 2.57
CA ASP A 144 -19.06 -8.55 2.26
C ASP A 144 -17.53 -8.33 2.43
N ALA A 145 -17.00 -7.35 1.69
CA ALA A 145 -15.63 -6.88 1.84
C ALA A 145 -15.59 -5.40 2.27
N TYR A 146 -14.70 -5.07 3.20
CA TYR A 146 -14.25 -3.69 3.34
C TYR A 146 -13.24 -3.37 2.26
N THR A 147 -13.36 -2.20 1.64
CA THR A 147 -12.27 -1.57 0.91
C THR A 147 -11.51 -0.69 1.88
N MET A 148 -10.18 -0.80 1.88
CA MET A 148 -9.32 -0.03 2.78
C MET A 148 -8.20 0.63 2.00
N SER A 149 -7.67 1.76 2.51
CA SER A 149 -6.51 2.44 1.94
C SER A 149 -5.51 2.88 3.01
N LEU A 150 -4.25 2.92 2.60
CA LEU A 150 -3.14 3.49 3.33
C LEU A 150 -2.49 4.58 2.47
N ASP A 151 -2.49 5.82 2.95
CA ASP A 151 -1.75 6.91 2.30
C ASP A 151 -0.24 6.67 2.41
N LEU A 152 0.46 6.67 1.28
CA LEU A 152 1.89 6.41 1.19
C LEU A 152 2.72 7.68 1.02
N LYS A 153 2.13 8.73 0.45
CA LYS A 153 2.77 10.05 0.33
C LYS A 153 2.65 10.82 1.63
N PRO A 154 3.68 11.61 2.02
CA PRO A 154 3.54 12.51 3.14
C PRO A 154 2.36 13.46 2.88
N ARG A 155 1.45 13.63 3.84
CA ARG A 155 0.49 14.72 3.81
C ARG A 155 1.28 16.03 3.78
N VAL A 156 1.27 16.74 2.66
CA VAL A 156 1.72 18.12 2.61
C VAL A 156 0.66 18.92 3.36
N VAL A 157 0.87 19.13 4.65
CA VAL A 157 0.10 20.11 5.40
C VAL A 157 0.55 21.46 4.84
N GLY A 158 -0.29 22.09 4.00
CA GLY A 158 -0.02 23.43 3.52
C GLY A 158 0.12 24.36 4.73
N PHE A 159 1.33 24.81 5.01
CA PHE A 159 1.52 25.96 5.86
C PHE A 159 0.85 27.13 5.12
N ALA A 160 -0.24 27.66 5.68
CA ALA A 160 -0.74 28.96 5.29
C ALA A 160 0.44 29.93 5.50
N ALA A 161 0.93 30.51 4.40
CA ALA A 161 1.92 31.56 4.50
C ALA A 161 1.39 32.65 5.43
N PRO A 162 2.17 33.18 6.36
CA PRO A 162 1.72 34.28 7.17
C PRO A 162 1.34 35.42 6.22
N GLN A 163 0.11 35.89 6.34
CA GLN A 163 -0.33 37.12 5.67
C GLN A 163 0.59 38.23 6.21
N THR A 164 1.51 38.69 5.37
CA THR A 164 2.23 39.91 5.64
C THR A 164 1.18 41.02 5.66
N ALA A 165 0.95 41.55 6.85
CA ALA A 165 0.17 42.77 7.03
C ALA A 165 0.78 43.87 6.15
N SER A 166 -0.01 44.40 5.22
CA SER A 166 0.30 45.59 4.51
C SER A 166 0.43 46.71 5.53
N ALA A 167 1.64 47.12 5.82
CA ALA A 167 1.86 48.36 6.55
C ALA A 167 1.53 49.51 5.58
N ASP A 168 0.53 50.28 5.95
CA ASP A 168 0.17 51.56 5.34
C ASP A 168 1.40 52.47 5.35
N ILE A 169 1.89 52.80 4.15
CA ILE A 169 2.83 53.90 3.96
C ILE A 169 1.96 55.15 3.74
N GLU A 170 1.68 55.84 4.83
CA GLU A 170 1.12 57.18 4.78
C GLU A 170 2.10 58.13 4.09
N ASP A 171 1.54 58.83 3.17
CA ASP A 171 1.99 59.99 2.40
C ASP A 171 2.64 61.05 3.29
N ILE A 172 3.91 61.35 3.10
CA ILE A 172 4.58 62.55 3.60
C ILE A 172 5.07 63.35 2.39
N THR A 173 4.14 63.97 1.68
CA THR A 173 4.47 65.04 0.71
C THR A 173 3.62 66.24 1.01
N SER A 174 4.05 67.11 1.91
CA SER A 174 3.71 68.50 1.86
C SER A 174 4.60 69.31 2.81
N LYS A 175 5.31 70.22 2.27
CA LYS A 175 5.90 71.45 2.74
C LYS A 175 7.37 71.58 2.49
N GLN A 176 7.70 72.23 1.40
CA GLN A 176 8.48 73.46 1.51
C GLN A 176 8.42 74.21 0.16
N THR A 177 7.57 75.19 0.21
CA THR A 177 7.48 76.31 -0.72
C THR A 177 8.56 77.27 -0.39
N GLU A 178 8.98 78.00 -1.46
CA GLU A 178 9.58 79.32 -1.46
C GLU A 178 11.03 79.52 -0.99
N LYS A 179 11.88 79.82 -1.88
CA LYS A 179 12.37 81.22 -2.04
C LYS A 179 13.48 81.39 -3.09
N ASN A 180 13.25 82.43 -3.89
CA ASN A 180 14.24 83.30 -4.55
C ASN A 180 14.97 82.68 -5.75
N GLY A 181 14.94 83.32 -6.89
CA GLY A 181 14.85 84.66 -7.21
C GLY A 181 15.98 85.01 -8.16
N GLU A 182 15.62 85.60 -9.28
CA GLU A 182 16.41 86.54 -10.10
C GLU A 182 17.85 86.21 -10.49
N ALA A 183 18.00 86.40 -11.75
CA ALA A 183 19.00 87.24 -12.45
C ALA A 183 19.93 86.50 -13.44
N ARG A 184 19.67 86.80 -14.62
CA ARG A 184 20.42 87.10 -15.86
C ARG A 184 20.53 85.99 -16.87
#